data_3c709ff867ac409e033c15f17c33ea01
#
_entry.id   3c709ff867ac409e033c15f17c33ea01
#
_cell.length_a   1.000
_cell.length_b   1.000
_cell.length_c   1.000
_cell.angle_alpha   90.00
_cell.angle_beta   90.00
_cell.angle_gamma   90.00
#
_symmetry.space_group_name_H-M   'P 1'
#
loop_
_entity.id
_entity.type
_entity.pdbx_description
1 polymer ?
#
loop_
_entity_poly.entity_id
_entity_poly.type
_entity_poly.pdbx_seq_one_letter_code
_entity_poly.pdbx_strand_id
1 'polypeptide(L)'
;MSHSDLESYKVKVERALEGSYRGRRVYTTHAPTSGPVLLHMLNLIEHYDEFIPMGRTGLNVHREVEAMRCTSNVIDLLNAILTNHCMQSVLLPELRYAILTLQTNTLHK
;
A
#
# COMPACT_ATOMS: atom_id res chain seq x y z
N MET A 1 -23.36 4.35 22.13
CA MET A 1 -23.99 3.82 20.93
C MET A 1 -25.48 3.94 21.13
N SER A 2 -26.14 4.77 20.36
CA SER A 2 -27.58 5.04 20.44
C SER A 2 -28.33 4.28 19.34
N HIS A 3 -29.65 4.17 19.46
CA HIS A 3 -30.49 3.56 18.42
C HIS A 3 -30.39 4.34 17.08
N SER A 4 -30.28 5.66 17.17
CA SER A 4 -30.09 6.52 16.00
C SER A 4 -28.73 6.31 15.29
N ASP A 5 -27.68 5.92 16.02
CA ASP A 5 -26.37 5.60 15.41
C ASP A 5 -26.48 4.34 14.54
N LEU A 6 -27.27 3.36 14.99
CA LEU A 6 -27.54 2.12 14.24
C LEU A 6 -28.42 2.37 13.01
N GLU A 7 -29.45 3.20 13.13
CA GLU A 7 -30.34 3.55 12.02
C GLU A 7 -29.63 4.36 10.93
N SER A 8 -28.69 5.21 11.32
CA SER A 8 -27.90 6.02 10.39
C SER A 8 -26.76 5.26 9.71
N TYR A 9 -26.42 4.06 10.19
CA TYR A 9 -25.34 3.27 9.63
C TYR A 9 -25.67 2.81 8.20
N LYS A 10 -24.78 3.19 7.26
CA LYS A 10 -24.87 2.76 5.87
C LYS A 10 -23.58 2.05 5.48
N VAL A 11 -23.72 0.86 4.93
CA VAL A 11 -22.58 0.14 4.36
C VAL A 11 -22.07 0.91 3.15
N LYS A 12 -20.77 1.21 3.14
CA LYS A 12 -20.10 1.84 2.02
C LYS A 12 -19.56 0.73 1.10
N VAL A 13 -20.07 0.68 -0.11
CA VAL A 13 -19.61 -0.26 -1.14
C VAL A 13 -18.70 0.50 -2.08
N GLU A 14 -17.43 0.11 -2.14
CA GLU A 14 -16.42 0.73 -3.01
C GLU A 14 -15.84 -0.29 -3.98
N ARG A 15 -15.31 0.19 -5.09
CA ARG A 15 -14.59 -0.65 -6.04
C ARG A 15 -13.29 -1.13 -5.39
N ALA A 16 -12.93 -2.41 -5.58
CA ALA A 16 -11.68 -2.95 -5.06
C ALA A 16 -10.46 -2.20 -5.61
N LEU A 17 -9.44 -2.05 -4.78
CA LEU A 17 -8.13 -1.57 -5.20
C LEU A 17 -7.47 -2.66 -6.07
N GLU A 18 -7.01 -2.29 -7.24
CA GLU A 18 -6.37 -3.19 -8.19
C GLU A 18 -4.86 -2.89 -8.28
N GLY A 19 -4.06 -3.94 -8.26
CA GLY A 19 -2.62 -3.91 -8.50
C GLY A 19 -2.19 -5.11 -9.33
N SER A 20 -0.91 -5.23 -9.61
CA SER A 20 -0.34 -6.38 -10.32
C SER A 20 0.82 -6.98 -9.53
N TYR A 21 1.01 -8.27 -9.68
CA TYR A 21 2.17 -9.00 -9.16
C TYR A 21 2.54 -10.12 -10.12
N ARG A 22 3.72 -10.07 -10.69
CA ARG A 22 4.23 -11.03 -11.68
C ARG A 22 3.26 -11.32 -12.82
N GLY A 23 2.68 -10.25 -13.37
CA GLY A 23 1.72 -10.32 -14.48
C GLY A 23 0.31 -10.81 -14.07
N ARG A 24 0.05 -11.03 -12.79
CA ARG A 24 -1.27 -11.41 -12.27
C ARG A 24 -1.93 -10.20 -11.61
N ARG A 25 -3.21 -10.02 -11.85
CA ARG A 25 -4.01 -8.99 -11.17
C ARG A 25 -4.27 -9.39 -9.72
N VAL A 26 -4.05 -8.44 -8.82
CA VAL A 26 -4.30 -8.57 -7.38
C VAL A 26 -5.37 -7.56 -7.00
N TYR A 27 -6.42 -8.02 -6.36
CA TYR A 27 -7.51 -7.17 -5.88
C TYR A 27 -7.46 -7.15 -4.35
N THR A 28 -7.58 -5.97 -3.77
CA THR A 28 -7.58 -5.78 -2.33
C THR A 28 -8.49 -4.63 -1.92
N THR A 29 -8.63 -4.40 -0.63
CA THR A 29 -9.47 -3.36 -0.06
C THR A 29 -8.71 -2.05 0.09
N HIS A 30 -9.45 -0.92 0.12
CA HIS A 30 -8.90 0.41 0.39
C HIS A 30 -8.56 0.63 1.87
N ALA A 31 -7.91 1.75 2.17
CA ALA A 31 -7.80 2.22 3.54
C ALA A 31 -9.21 2.31 4.19
N PRO A 32 -9.34 1.98 5.48
CA PRO A 32 -8.30 1.84 6.50
C PRO A 32 -7.70 0.41 6.62
N THR A 33 -7.93 -0.46 5.66
CA THR A 33 -7.33 -1.79 5.68
C THR A 33 -5.89 -1.79 5.16
N SER A 34 -5.17 -2.89 5.35
CA SER A 34 -3.78 -3.05 4.90
C SER A 34 -3.64 -3.38 3.40
N GLY A 35 -4.67 -3.14 2.59
CA GLY A 35 -4.65 -3.43 1.15
C GLY A 35 -3.53 -2.71 0.38
N PRO A 36 -3.38 -1.39 0.51
CA PRO A 36 -2.27 -0.64 -0.11
C PRO A 36 -0.91 -1.11 0.36
N VAL A 37 -0.79 -1.48 1.65
CA VAL A 37 0.42 -2.05 2.27
C VAL A 37 0.83 -3.34 1.56
N LEU A 38 -0.13 -4.24 1.39
CA LEU A 38 0.10 -5.52 0.71
C LEU A 38 0.61 -5.31 -0.72
N LEU A 39 -0.03 -4.43 -1.49
CA LEU A 39 0.40 -4.13 -2.86
C LEU A 39 1.82 -3.55 -2.91
N HIS A 40 2.15 -2.65 -1.99
CA HIS A 40 3.49 -2.08 -1.91
C HIS A 40 4.55 -3.14 -1.59
N MET A 41 4.27 -4.04 -0.63
CA MET A 41 5.16 -5.17 -0.32
C MET A 41 5.35 -6.10 -1.50
N LEU A 42 4.28 -6.45 -2.21
CA LEU A 42 4.34 -7.29 -3.40
C LEU A 42 5.19 -6.65 -4.49
N ASN A 43 5.03 -5.34 -4.73
CA ASN A 43 5.84 -4.60 -5.69
C ASN A 43 7.34 -4.60 -5.32
N LEU A 44 7.69 -4.48 -4.04
CA LEU A 44 9.08 -4.58 -3.60
C LEU A 44 9.66 -5.97 -3.85
N ILE A 45 8.91 -7.02 -3.53
CA ILE A 45 9.36 -8.42 -3.69
C ILE A 45 9.42 -8.81 -5.17
N GLU A 46 8.61 -8.22 -6.03
CA GLU A 46 8.60 -8.50 -7.47
C GLU A 46 9.95 -8.26 -8.16
N HIS A 47 10.77 -7.34 -7.64
CA HIS A 47 12.10 -7.05 -8.16
C HIS A 47 13.12 -8.19 -7.95
N TYR A 48 12.77 -9.20 -7.16
CA TYR A 48 13.63 -10.36 -6.92
C TYR A 48 13.14 -11.56 -7.71
N ASP A 49 13.63 -11.76 -8.94
CA ASP A 49 13.22 -12.87 -9.82
C ASP A 49 13.36 -14.24 -9.18
N GLU A 50 14.40 -14.41 -8.37
CA GLU A 50 14.73 -15.66 -7.69
C GLU A 50 13.85 -15.94 -6.46
N PHE A 51 13.00 -14.99 -6.04
CA PHE A 51 12.24 -15.12 -4.79
C PHE A 51 11.37 -16.37 -4.75
N ILE A 52 10.62 -16.64 -5.84
CA ILE A 52 9.74 -17.80 -5.91
C ILE A 52 10.53 -19.09 -6.19
N PRO A 53 11.45 -19.15 -7.19
CA PRO A 53 12.20 -20.37 -7.47
C PRO A 53 13.05 -20.88 -6.29
N MET A 54 13.65 -19.99 -5.52
CA MET A 54 14.46 -20.37 -4.35
C MET A 54 13.64 -20.81 -3.14
N GLY A 55 12.33 -20.58 -3.15
CA GLY A 55 11.45 -20.93 -2.04
C GLY A 55 11.83 -20.22 -0.73
N ARG A 56 11.56 -20.87 0.41
CA ARG A 56 11.79 -20.30 1.74
C ARG A 56 13.23 -20.48 2.21
N THR A 57 14.14 -19.69 1.67
CA THR A 57 15.53 -19.59 2.14
C THR A 57 15.70 -18.48 3.17
N GLY A 58 16.81 -18.50 3.93
CA GLY A 58 17.13 -17.40 4.88
C GLY A 58 17.20 -16.05 4.18
N LEU A 59 17.73 -16.00 2.96
CA LEU A 59 17.80 -14.78 2.16
C LEU A 59 16.39 -14.27 1.79
N ASN A 60 15.49 -15.15 1.35
CA ASN A 60 14.14 -14.74 0.98
C ASN A 60 13.31 -14.31 2.20
N VAL A 61 13.48 -14.97 3.35
CA VAL A 61 12.89 -14.51 4.61
C VAL A 61 13.41 -13.13 4.99
N HIS A 62 14.70 -12.87 4.83
CA HIS A 62 15.28 -11.55 5.07
C HIS A 62 14.67 -10.48 4.15
N ARG A 63 14.57 -10.77 2.84
CA ARG A 63 13.93 -9.86 1.85
C ARG A 63 12.47 -9.56 2.20
N GLU A 64 11.72 -10.57 2.65
CA GLU A 64 10.33 -10.42 3.08
C GLU A 64 10.22 -9.49 4.29
N VAL A 65 11.05 -9.71 5.31
CA VAL A 65 11.09 -8.87 6.51
C VAL A 65 11.49 -7.43 6.18
N GLU A 66 12.49 -7.22 5.31
CA GLU A 66 12.89 -5.87 4.89
C GLU A 66 11.79 -5.18 4.07
N ALA A 67 11.07 -5.89 3.21
CA ALA A 67 9.91 -5.34 2.51
C ALA A 67 8.80 -4.90 3.48
N MET A 68 8.52 -5.69 4.53
CA MET A 68 7.58 -5.33 5.58
C MET A 68 8.03 -4.06 6.33
N ARG A 69 9.28 -3.98 6.74
CA ARG A 69 9.84 -2.83 7.46
C ARG A 69 9.82 -1.57 6.60
N CYS A 70 10.23 -1.67 5.35
CA CYS A 70 10.22 -0.56 4.41
C CYS A 70 8.80 -0.01 4.22
N THR A 71 7.81 -0.89 4.04
CA THR A 71 6.41 -0.50 3.86
C THR A 71 5.84 0.15 5.12
N SER A 72 6.15 -0.38 6.31
CA SER A 72 5.71 0.21 7.59
C SER A 72 6.29 1.62 7.77
N ASN A 73 7.56 1.83 7.48
CA ASN A 73 8.20 3.14 7.55
C ASN A 73 7.56 4.17 6.60
N VAL A 74 7.17 3.75 5.40
CA VAL A 74 6.46 4.62 4.44
C VAL A 74 5.10 5.03 4.99
N ILE A 75 4.37 4.12 5.62
CA ILE A 75 3.06 4.42 6.23
C ILE A 75 3.21 5.37 7.40
N ASP A 76 4.19 5.14 8.27
CA ASP A 76 4.44 6.01 9.41
C ASP A 76 4.84 7.41 8.96
N LEU A 77 5.65 7.52 7.91
CA LEU A 77 5.99 8.80 7.30
C LEU A 77 4.76 9.50 6.72
N LEU A 78 3.91 8.79 5.99
CA LEU A 78 2.66 9.33 5.44
C LEU A 78 1.72 9.81 6.55
N ASN A 79 1.57 9.04 7.63
CA ASN A 79 0.78 9.44 8.78
C ASN A 79 1.36 10.68 9.46
N ALA A 80 2.67 10.75 9.64
CA ALA A 80 3.34 11.91 10.21
C ALA A 80 3.14 13.19 9.36
N ILE A 81 3.16 13.06 8.04
CA ILE A 81 2.90 14.17 7.11
C ILE A 81 1.43 14.61 7.19
N LEU A 82 0.50 13.66 7.24
CA LEU A 82 -0.94 13.96 7.29
C LEU A 82 -1.37 14.58 8.62
N THR A 83 -0.69 14.24 9.72
CA THR A 83 -1.01 14.79 11.04
C THR A 83 -0.32 16.13 11.34
N ASN A 84 0.78 16.45 10.68
CA ASN A 84 1.49 17.71 10.85
C ASN A 84 1.02 18.78 9.86
N HIS A 85 0.16 19.70 10.31
CA HIS A 85 -0.35 20.82 9.52
C HIS A 85 0.74 21.69 8.86
N CYS A 86 1.93 21.77 9.44
CA CYS A 86 3.06 22.54 8.91
C CYS A 86 3.74 21.83 7.72
N MET A 87 3.68 20.51 7.65
CA MET A 87 4.26 19.71 6.56
C MET A 87 3.30 19.53 5.37
N GLN A 88 2.00 19.68 5.59
CA GLN A 88 0.99 19.54 4.54
C GLN A 88 1.14 20.53 3.39
N SER A 89 1.59 21.75 3.68
CA SER A 89 1.73 22.79 2.65
C SER A 89 2.97 22.62 1.77
N VAL A 90 3.99 21.93 2.27
CA VAL A 90 5.31 21.82 1.60
C VAL A 90 5.51 20.48 0.89
N LEU A 91 5.07 19.39 1.49
CA LEU A 91 5.37 18.02 0.99
C LEU A 91 4.22 17.35 0.22
N LEU A 92 2.98 17.78 0.41
CA LEU A 92 1.83 17.17 -0.27
C LEU A 92 1.86 17.24 -1.80
N PRO A 93 2.34 18.32 -2.46
CA PRO A 93 2.43 18.35 -3.91
C PRO A 93 3.40 17.33 -4.47
N GLU A 94 4.58 17.22 -3.86
CA GLU A 94 5.67 16.33 -4.28
C GLU A 94 5.32 14.84 -4.04
N LEU A 95 4.74 14.54 -2.87
CA LEU A 95 4.32 13.18 -2.52
C LEU A 95 3.09 12.71 -3.31
N ARG A 96 2.14 13.59 -3.59
CA ARG A 96 1.04 13.28 -4.50
C ARG A 96 1.55 12.94 -5.90
N TYR A 97 2.56 13.65 -6.36
CA TYR A 97 3.19 13.37 -7.66
C TYR A 97 3.92 12.03 -7.65
N ALA A 98 4.65 11.72 -6.57
CA ALA A 98 5.34 10.44 -6.41
C ALA A 98 4.37 9.25 -6.29
N ILE A 99 3.28 9.40 -5.54
CA ILE A 99 2.24 8.37 -5.40
C ILE A 99 1.49 8.18 -6.73
N LEU A 100 1.14 9.27 -7.43
CA LEU A 100 0.49 9.21 -8.74
C LEU A 100 1.42 8.61 -9.81
N THR A 101 2.71 8.93 -9.80
CA THR A 101 3.68 8.33 -10.73
C THR A 101 3.94 6.85 -10.46
N LEU A 102 3.90 6.44 -9.21
CA LEU A 102 3.95 5.02 -8.84
C LEU A 102 2.68 4.27 -9.30
N GLN A 103 1.51 4.92 -9.23
CA GLN A 103 0.26 4.35 -9.74
C GLN A 103 0.18 4.32 -11.28
N THR A 104 0.72 5.32 -11.96
CA THR A 104 0.68 5.37 -13.45
C THR A 104 1.72 4.47 -14.10
N ASN A 105 2.86 4.22 -13.46
CA ASN A 105 3.87 3.27 -13.96
C ASN A 105 3.42 1.80 -13.85
N THR A 106 2.41 1.50 -13.04
CA THR A 106 1.79 0.16 -12.97
C THR A 106 0.73 -0.05 -14.05
N LEU A 107 0.29 1.00 -14.75
CA LEU A 107 -0.75 0.93 -15.80
C LEU A 107 -0.18 0.85 -17.23
N HIS A 108 1.13 0.94 -17.42
CA HIS A 108 1.77 0.95 -18.75
C HIS A 108 2.82 -0.16 -18.96
N LYS A 109 2.67 -1.30 -18.25
CA LYS A 109 3.42 -2.52 -18.61
C LYS A 109 2.50 -3.70 -18.84
#